data_cc85c2f905b3b836404dd81a168dd50d
#
_entry.id   cc85c2f905b3b836404dd81a168dd50d
#
_cell.length_a   1.000
_cell.length_b   1.000
_cell.length_c   1.000
_cell.angle_alpha   90.00
_cell.angle_beta   90.00
_cell.angle_gamma   90.00
#
_symmetry.space_group_name_H-M   'P 1'
#
loop_
_entity.id
_entity.type
_entity.pdbx_description
1 polymer ?
#
loop_
_entity_poly.entity_id
_entity_poly.type
_entity_poly.pdbx_seq_one_letter_code
_entity_poly.pdbx_strand_id
1 'polypeptide(L)'
;MRNIILPAILVCFLISPVYCESFKDFQAKQAQNQEVFNKKEAEKKKNYEQEQLKKFKKYKTKKQQEYDAYRRSVNEKFAEAMKQKWTARKKNAAVPVPKSKEPPKPYVKNDDKRTTAVKLNYAKIVNAESYDDPEPITPVDLEIPEEEIPVNFEQDYKFLYHGTTCKAHFFDSMHFSLPDVSEATVSEVWKKLSSDDFDLLLSDCFDLKDDLRLGDWGYIDMLRVMSEHFLGEESNEAVLLQMFVLSQSGYKVRLARSGDKLILLVPFRTDLYTYPYFILNDGKKYYIIDKEARSQSRTYQVYETSFPREKTASLKMPGTPRLGQARGAGKLFQSRRYQDTFAEVVTNKNLIDFYNDYPVSGSWADYVRASLSDEIKNTLYPALRAQIKGKTKLEAANILINFVQTAFNYKKDVDQFGYEKTFFGDEVFYYPYSDCEDRSILFAILVRELLGLDVVLLHYPQHLATAVNFGNEDVYGSYFVIDGKKYVVSDPTYIGAPIGECMPQFQNSSAEIVKIN
;
A
#
# COMPACT_ATOMS: atom_id res chain seq x y z
N MET A 1 -24.54 -6.86 25.73
CA MET A 1 -25.49 -7.98 25.58
C MET A 1 -26.64 -7.81 26.56
N ARG A 2 -27.80 -7.42 26.08
CA ARG A 2 -29.09 -7.76 26.63
C ARG A 2 -30.16 -7.22 25.67
N ASN A 3 -30.55 -8.10 24.75
CA ASN A 3 -31.74 -7.92 23.93
C ASN A 3 -32.95 -7.98 24.86
N ILE A 4 -33.75 -6.94 24.91
CA ILE A 4 -35.09 -7.00 25.48
C ILE A 4 -36.05 -7.10 24.30
N ILE A 5 -36.48 -8.32 24.03
CA ILE A 5 -37.61 -8.62 23.16
C ILE A 5 -38.87 -8.35 23.98
N LEU A 6 -39.66 -7.35 23.59
CA LEU A 6 -41.02 -7.15 24.09
C LEU A 6 -41.97 -8.08 23.31
N PRO A 7 -42.79 -8.88 23.98
CA PRO A 7 -43.79 -9.70 23.31
C PRO A 7 -44.95 -8.84 22.83
N ALA A 8 -45.31 -9.03 21.58
CA ALA A 8 -46.52 -8.45 20.99
C ALA A 8 -47.75 -9.14 21.63
N ILE A 9 -48.44 -8.44 22.51
CA ILE A 9 -49.76 -8.83 22.97
C ILE A 9 -50.78 -8.26 21.97
N LEU A 10 -51.33 -9.14 21.15
CA LEU A 10 -52.46 -8.84 20.27
C LEU A 10 -53.74 -8.80 21.10
N VAL A 11 -54.14 -7.62 21.55
CA VAL A 11 -55.44 -7.43 22.20
C VAL A 11 -56.35 -6.74 21.18
N CYS A 12 -57.24 -7.51 20.58
CA CYS A 12 -58.37 -6.96 19.80
C CYS A 12 -59.34 -6.28 20.79
N PHE A 13 -59.21 -4.95 20.93
CA PHE A 13 -60.27 -4.13 21.53
C PHE A 13 -60.93 -3.29 20.43
N LEU A 14 -62.24 -3.27 20.45
CA LEU A 14 -63.11 -2.36 19.70
C LEU A 14 -62.72 -0.93 20.09
N ILE A 15 -61.88 -0.26 19.30
CA ILE A 15 -61.36 1.05 19.56
C ILE A 15 -62.46 2.06 19.14
N SER A 16 -63.01 2.78 20.12
CA SER A 16 -63.87 3.90 19.86
C SER A 16 -63.11 5.03 19.10
N PRO A 17 -63.75 5.87 18.31
CA PRO A 17 -63.07 6.93 17.52
C PRO A 17 -62.18 7.86 18.37
N VAL A 18 -62.49 8.04 19.64
CA VAL A 18 -61.72 8.88 20.58
C VAL A 18 -60.32 8.35 20.85
N TYR A 19 -60.11 7.03 20.86
CA TYR A 19 -58.79 6.39 21.03
C TYR A 19 -57.93 6.55 19.77
N CYS A 20 -58.55 6.61 18.59
CA CYS A 20 -57.85 6.77 17.34
C CYS A 20 -57.28 8.18 17.15
N GLU A 21 -57.99 9.22 17.60
CA GLU A 21 -57.48 10.60 17.62
C GLU A 21 -56.33 10.79 18.61
N SER A 22 -56.42 10.26 19.80
CA SER A 22 -55.36 10.35 20.82
C SER A 22 -54.07 9.60 20.41
N PHE A 23 -54.18 8.52 19.65
CA PHE A 23 -53.00 7.78 19.15
C PHE A 23 -52.34 8.55 17.98
N LYS A 24 -53.11 9.19 17.10
CA LYS A 24 -52.59 10.09 16.07
C LYS A 24 -51.87 11.30 16.65
N ASP A 25 -52.46 11.90 17.68
CA ASP A 25 -51.86 13.03 18.40
C ASP A 25 -50.59 12.62 19.12
N PHE A 26 -50.52 11.40 19.69
CA PHE A 26 -49.31 10.86 20.28
C PHE A 26 -48.23 10.63 19.22
N GLN A 27 -48.56 10.05 18.06
CA GLN A 27 -47.61 9.88 16.94
C GLN A 27 -47.10 11.21 16.40
N ALA A 28 -48.01 12.21 16.23
CA ALA A 28 -47.64 13.56 15.80
C ALA A 28 -46.67 14.23 16.79
N LYS A 29 -46.90 14.08 18.08
CA LYS A 29 -46.05 14.61 19.14
C LYS A 29 -44.70 13.89 19.20
N GLN A 30 -44.65 12.58 18.97
CA GLN A 30 -43.42 11.81 18.84
C GLN A 30 -42.61 12.28 17.64
N ALA A 31 -43.25 12.45 16.48
CA ALA A 31 -42.60 12.93 15.26
C ALA A 31 -42.03 14.35 15.46
N GLN A 32 -42.81 15.22 16.10
CA GLN A 32 -42.39 16.61 16.39
C GLN A 32 -41.19 16.62 17.37
N ASN A 33 -41.24 15.78 18.43
CA ASN A 33 -40.13 15.64 19.38
C ASN A 33 -38.85 15.12 18.67
N GLN A 34 -39.01 14.15 17.76
CA GLN A 34 -37.90 13.60 16.98
C GLN A 34 -37.30 14.67 16.04
N GLU A 35 -38.16 15.50 15.40
CA GLU A 35 -37.69 16.59 14.54
C GLU A 35 -36.93 17.65 15.35
N VAL A 36 -37.44 18.01 16.54
CA VAL A 36 -36.77 18.97 17.44
C VAL A 36 -35.44 18.40 17.93
N PHE A 37 -35.38 17.10 18.26
CA PHE A 37 -34.14 16.42 18.64
C PHE A 37 -33.13 16.45 17.49
N ASN A 38 -33.55 16.05 16.28
CA ASN A 38 -32.67 16.05 15.11
C ASN A 38 -32.14 17.45 14.76
N LYS A 39 -32.97 18.49 14.86
CA LYS A 39 -32.53 19.90 14.68
C LYS A 39 -31.47 20.30 15.71
N LYS A 40 -31.67 19.94 16.99
CA LYS A 40 -30.70 20.25 18.05
C LYS A 40 -29.37 19.53 17.83
N GLU A 41 -29.40 18.27 17.40
CA GLU A 41 -28.16 17.51 17.12
C GLU A 41 -27.44 18.08 15.88
N ALA A 42 -28.16 18.44 14.83
CA ALA A 42 -27.59 19.10 13.65
C ALA A 42 -26.94 20.46 13.99
N GLU A 43 -27.58 21.24 14.88
CA GLU A 43 -27.03 22.52 15.34
C GLU A 43 -25.77 22.31 16.21
N LYS A 44 -25.77 21.32 17.08
CA LYS A 44 -24.57 20.95 17.87
C LYS A 44 -23.41 20.52 16.96
N LYS A 45 -23.68 19.67 15.96
CA LYS A 45 -22.69 19.23 14.99
C LYS A 45 -22.10 20.43 14.25
N LYS A 46 -22.95 21.31 13.72
CA LYS A 46 -22.50 22.53 13.02
C LYS A 46 -21.65 23.45 13.90
N ASN A 47 -22.04 23.64 15.16
CA ASN A 47 -21.28 24.46 16.11
C ASN A 47 -19.92 23.83 16.40
N TYR A 48 -19.85 22.49 16.59
CA TYR A 48 -18.62 21.76 16.77
C TYR A 48 -17.69 21.92 15.56
N GLU A 49 -18.18 21.71 14.34
CA GLU A 49 -17.39 21.86 13.10
C GLU A 49 -16.79 23.27 12.98
N GLN A 50 -17.59 24.29 13.23
CA GLN A 50 -17.14 25.70 13.23
C GLN A 50 -16.08 25.98 14.31
N GLU A 51 -16.22 25.37 15.48
CA GLU A 51 -15.26 25.53 16.56
C GLU A 51 -13.93 24.86 16.21
N GLN A 52 -13.93 23.65 15.63
CA GLN A 52 -12.73 22.97 15.19
C GLN A 52 -11.99 23.79 14.12
N LEU A 53 -12.68 24.25 13.09
CA LEU A 53 -12.10 25.11 12.06
C LEU A 53 -11.50 26.40 12.65
N LYS A 54 -12.19 27.02 13.61
CA LYS A 54 -11.72 28.25 14.27
C LYS A 54 -10.46 27.99 15.09
N LYS A 55 -10.40 26.86 15.83
CA LYS A 55 -9.24 26.44 16.60
C LYS A 55 -8.07 26.18 15.66
N PHE A 56 -8.25 25.40 14.62
CA PHE A 56 -7.22 25.12 13.63
C PHE A 56 -6.63 26.40 13.03
N LYS A 57 -7.49 27.34 12.58
CA LYS A 57 -7.03 28.64 12.07
C LYS A 57 -6.24 29.46 13.08
N LYS A 58 -6.53 29.34 14.39
CA LYS A 58 -5.82 30.04 15.46
C LYS A 58 -4.39 29.52 15.67
N TYR A 59 -4.13 28.24 15.44
CA TYR A 59 -2.81 27.64 15.64
C TYR A 59 -1.85 27.87 14.48
N LYS A 60 -2.32 28.35 13.31
CA LYS A 60 -1.48 28.61 12.15
C LYS A 60 -0.45 29.70 12.42
N THR A 61 0.82 29.38 12.27
CA THR A 61 1.92 30.34 12.38
C THR A 61 1.93 31.33 11.20
N LYS A 62 2.67 32.45 11.31
CA LYS A 62 2.85 33.38 10.19
C LYS A 62 3.43 32.69 8.94
N LYS A 63 4.40 31.77 9.12
CA LYS A 63 4.95 30.97 8.01
C LYS A 63 3.90 30.13 7.33
N GLN A 64 3.03 29.50 8.12
CA GLN A 64 1.93 28.71 7.58
C GLN A 64 0.96 29.58 6.78
N GLN A 65 0.63 30.79 7.25
CA GLN A 65 -0.24 31.73 6.55
C GLN A 65 0.37 32.19 5.21
N GLU A 66 1.69 32.47 5.18
CA GLU A 66 2.41 32.81 3.93
C GLU A 66 2.39 31.64 2.94
N TYR A 67 2.58 30.41 3.45
CA TYR A 67 2.48 29.21 2.65
C TYR A 67 1.07 28.98 2.10
N ASP A 68 0.03 29.12 2.92
CA ASP A 68 -1.37 28.97 2.49
C ASP A 68 -1.75 29.99 1.41
N ALA A 69 -1.26 31.23 1.54
CA ALA A 69 -1.47 32.26 0.52
C ALA A 69 -0.80 31.88 -0.82
N TYR A 70 0.43 31.35 -0.76
CA TYR A 70 1.11 30.82 -1.94
C TYR A 70 0.33 29.65 -2.55
N ARG A 71 -0.08 28.67 -1.74
CA ARG A 71 -0.86 27.50 -2.17
C ARG A 71 -2.18 27.90 -2.84
N ARG A 72 -2.92 28.86 -2.27
CA ARG A 72 -4.15 29.39 -2.89
C ARG A 72 -3.88 29.99 -4.26
N SER A 73 -2.85 30.85 -4.39
CA SER A 73 -2.49 31.43 -5.68
C SER A 73 -2.10 30.38 -6.74
N VAL A 74 -1.43 29.30 -6.33
CA VAL A 74 -1.10 28.17 -7.21
C VAL A 74 -2.35 27.43 -7.64
N ASN A 75 -3.25 27.13 -6.70
CA ASN A 75 -4.50 26.43 -6.98
C ASN A 75 -5.45 27.24 -7.88
N GLU A 76 -5.52 28.56 -7.72
CA GLU A 76 -6.28 29.44 -8.63
C GLU A 76 -5.75 29.34 -10.07
N LYS A 77 -4.43 29.42 -10.26
CA LYS A 77 -3.81 29.29 -11.59
C LYS A 77 -4.06 27.90 -12.18
N PHE A 78 -4.00 26.86 -11.35
CA PHE A 78 -4.25 25.51 -11.79
C PHE A 78 -5.72 25.29 -12.17
N ALA A 79 -6.67 25.84 -11.40
CA ALA A 79 -8.08 25.83 -11.73
C ALA A 79 -8.37 26.55 -13.07
N GLU A 80 -7.77 27.71 -13.32
CA GLU A 80 -7.93 28.42 -14.60
C GLU A 80 -7.33 27.59 -15.77
N ALA A 81 -6.23 26.87 -15.55
CA ALA A 81 -5.67 25.98 -16.56
C ALA A 81 -6.60 24.77 -16.85
N MET A 82 -7.34 24.29 -15.85
CA MET A 82 -8.31 23.20 -16.03
C MET A 82 -9.49 23.56 -16.96
N LYS A 83 -9.82 24.84 -17.11
CA LYS A 83 -10.84 25.31 -18.06
C LYS A 83 -10.45 25.17 -19.52
N GLN A 84 -9.16 24.97 -19.81
CA GLN A 84 -8.70 24.75 -21.17
C GLN A 84 -9.17 23.39 -21.67
N LYS A 85 -9.36 23.28 -22.99
CA LYS A 85 -9.81 22.05 -23.62
C LYS A 85 -8.81 20.92 -23.37
N TRP A 86 -9.29 19.82 -22.83
CA TRP A 86 -8.48 18.63 -22.55
C TRP A 86 -8.10 17.91 -23.84
N THR A 87 -6.94 17.27 -23.83
CA THR A 87 -6.35 16.61 -25.01
C THR A 87 -6.96 15.23 -25.23
N ALA A 88 -7.43 14.96 -26.44
CA ALA A 88 -7.86 13.61 -26.79
C ALA A 88 -6.69 12.62 -26.80
N ARG A 89 -6.82 11.51 -26.10
CA ARG A 89 -5.80 10.48 -25.95
C ARG A 89 -6.37 9.07 -26.14
N LYS A 90 -5.52 8.18 -26.64
CA LYS A 90 -5.83 6.75 -26.73
C LYS A 90 -5.13 6.01 -25.60
N LYS A 91 -5.86 5.15 -24.93
CA LYS A 91 -5.35 4.28 -23.86
C LYS A 91 -4.48 3.17 -24.46
N ASN A 92 -3.32 2.93 -23.88
CA ASN A 92 -2.50 1.76 -24.16
C ASN A 92 -2.99 0.56 -23.33
N ALA A 93 -2.90 -0.63 -23.92
CA ALA A 93 -3.23 -1.86 -23.20
C ALA A 93 -2.27 -2.09 -22.02
N ALA A 94 -2.77 -2.76 -21.01
CA ALA A 94 -1.95 -3.20 -19.88
C ALA A 94 -0.84 -4.16 -20.36
N VAL A 95 0.34 -4.03 -19.78
CA VAL A 95 1.43 -4.99 -19.97
C VAL A 95 1.14 -6.17 -19.04
N PRO A 96 1.04 -7.41 -19.56
CA PRO A 96 0.85 -8.58 -18.70
C PRO A 96 2.07 -8.81 -17.82
N VAL A 97 1.87 -9.42 -16.64
CA VAL A 97 2.98 -9.90 -15.83
C VAL A 97 3.79 -10.91 -16.67
N PRO A 98 5.12 -10.79 -16.73
CA PRO A 98 5.95 -11.76 -17.42
C PRO A 98 5.72 -13.15 -16.84
N LYS A 99 5.44 -14.13 -17.71
CA LYS A 99 5.27 -15.51 -17.26
C LYS A 99 6.61 -16.06 -16.77
N SER A 100 6.63 -16.57 -15.55
CA SER A 100 7.75 -17.34 -15.07
C SER A 100 7.89 -18.65 -15.86
N LYS A 101 9.13 -19.07 -16.08
CA LYS A 101 9.46 -20.37 -16.65
C LYS A 101 10.10 -21.29 -15.61
N GLU A 102 9.82 -21.03 -14.35
CA GLU A 102 10.37 -21.76 -13.23
C GLU A 102 10.13 -23.27 -13.29
N PRO A 103 11.03 -24.06 -12.70
CA PRO A 103 10.86 -25.50 -12.66
C PRO A 103 9.64 -25.86 -11.79
N PRO A 104 8.86 -26.91 -12.16
CA PRO A 104 7.67 -27.32 -11.40
C PRO A 104 8.00 -27.90 -10.01
N LYS A 105 9.27 -28.19 -9.74
CA LYS A 105 9.78 -28.69 -8.46
C LYS A 105 11.11 -28.04 -8.14
N PRO A 106 11.42 -27.82 -6.87
CA PRO A 106 12.72 -27.28 -6.47
C PRO A 106 13.83 -28.29 -6.81
N TYR A 107 15.02 -27.77 -7.11
CA TYR A 107 16.19 -28.61 -7.26
C TYR A 107 16.63 -29.16 -5.89
N VAL A 108 17.05 -30.41 -5.85
CA VAL A 108 17.55 -31.08 -4.64
C VAL A 108 19.00 -31.46 -4.85
N LYS A 109 19.85 -31.06 -3.92
CA LYS A 109 21.23 -31.53 -3.88
C LYS A 109 21.26 -32.95 -3.28
N ASN A 110 21.59 -33.95 -4.09
CA ASN A 110 21.48 -35.35 -3.73
C ASN A 110 22.81 -35.95 -3.17
N ASP A 111 23.87 -35.16 -3.14
CA ASP A 111 25.15 -35.58 -2.59
C ASP A 111 25.75 -34.56 -1.62
N ASP A 112 26.63 -35.00 -0.74
CA ASP A 112 27.34 -34.16 0.23
C ASP A 112 28.63 -33.54 -0.35
N LYS A 113 28.95 -33.81 -1.62
CA LYS A 113 30.17 -33.28 -2.26
C LYS A 113 29.97 -31.80 -2.57
N ARG A 114 30.87 -30.98 -2.10
CA ARG A 114 30.91 -29.58 -2.50
C ARG A 114 31.35 -29.45 -3.96
N THR A 115 30.67 -28.61 -4.71
CA THR A 115 31.10 -28.26 -6.06
C THR A 115 32.37 -27.40 -6.01
N THR A 116 33.16 -27.43 -7.08
CA THR A 116 34.34 -26.56 -7.20
C THR A 116 33.87 -25.11 -7.20
N ALA A 117 34.48 -24.28 -6.35
CA ALA A 117 34.19 -22.87 -6.30
C ALA A 117 34.57 -22.16 -7.59
N VAL A 118 33.66 -21.41 -8.18
CA VAL A 118 33.84 -20.69 -9.45
C VAL A 118 33.51 -19.21 -9.26
N LYS A 119 34.36 -18.34 -9.81
CA LYS A 119 33.98 -16.93 -10.00
C LYS A 119 32.99 -16.85 -11.16
N LEU A 120 31.78 -16.38 -10.85
CA LEU A 120 30.69 -16.27 -11.80
C LEU A 120 30.67 -14.90 -12.47
N ASN A 121 30.09 -14.85 -13.67
CA ASN A 121 29.88 -13.60 -14.42
C ASN A 121 28.45 -13.14 -14.31
N TYR A 122 28.24 -11.83 -14.42
CA TYR A 122 26.91 -11.22 -14.49
C TYR A 122 26.74 -10.39 -15.77
N ALA A 123 25.52 -10.29 -16.25
CA ALA A 123 25.18 -9.55 -17.48
C ALA A 123 25.09 -8.05 -17.23
N LYS A 124 24.41 -7.65 -16.14
CA LYS A 124 24.25 -6.26 -15.73
C LYS A 124 23.97 -6.16 -14.23
N ILE A 125 24.14 -4.95 -13.70
CA ILE A 125 23.71 -4.57 -12.35
C ILE A 125 22.46 -3.70 -12.50
N VAL A 126 21.39 -4.09 -11.82
CA VAL A 126 20.18 -3.30 -11.63
C VAL A 126 20.29 -2.64 -10.26
N ASN A 127 20.59 -1.35 -10.24
CA ASN A 127 20.62 -0.61 -8.98
C ASN A 127 19.19 -0.38 -8.50
N ALA A 128 19.01 -0.42 -7.20
CA ALA A 128 17.83 0.17 -6.60
C ALA A 128 17.78 1.65 -6.96
N GLU A 129 16.63 2.12 -7.37
CA GLU A 129 16.48 3.52 -7.74
C GLU A 129 16.81 4.43 -6.56
N SER A 130 17.77 5.36 -6.76
CA SER A 130 18.00 6.50 -5.87
C SER A 130 17.05 7.61 -6.32
N TYR A 131 16.37 8.24 -5.38
CA TYR A 131 15.39 9.27 -5.68
C TYR A 131 15.81 10.60 -5.08
N ASP A 132 16.13 11.56 -5.95
CA ASP A 132 16.13 12.98 -5.63
C ASP A 132 14.77 13.57 -6.02
N ASP A 133 13.75 13.35 -5.19
CA ASP A 133 12.49 14.05 -5.35
C ASP A 133 12.61 15.46 -4.78
N PRO A 134 12.00 16.46 -5.44
CA PRO A 134 11.82 17.73 -4.79
C PRO A 134 11.00 17.51 -3.51
N GLU A 135 11.45 18.10 -2.40
CA GLU A 135 10.67 18.03 -1.16
C GLU A 135 9.25 18.52 -1.43
N PRO A 136 8.22 17.72 -1.09
CA PRO A 136 6.85 18.16 -1.24
C PRO A 136 6.64 19.40 -0.38
N ILE A 137 5.75 20.27 -0.83
CA ILE A 137 5.29 21.36 0.00
C ILE A 137 4.34 20.76 1.03
N THR A 138 4.87 20.35 2.18
CA THR A 138 4.07 19.84 3.30
C THR A 138 3.60 20.99 4.19
N PRO A 139 2.39 20.93 4.76
CA PRO A 139 2.00 21.82 5.84
C PRO A 139 2.99 21.68 7.01
N VAL A 140 3.19 22.76 7.76
CA VAL A 140 3.93 22.68 9.02
C VAL A 140 3.10 21.85 10.00
N ASP A 141 3.72 20.92 10.71
CA ASP A 141 3.10 20.17 11.81
C ASP A 141 2.44 21.15 12.78
N LEU A 142 1.14 20.99 12.94
CA LEU A 142 0.35 21.74 13.89
C LEU A 142 -0.10 20.76 14.97
N GLU A 143 0.49 20.87 16.15
CA GLU A 143 -0.04 20.19 17.34
C GLU A 143 -1.42 20.79 17.67
N ILE A 144 -2.47 20.13 17.26
CA ILE A 144 -3.84 20.48 17.65
C ILE A 144 -4.12 19.72 18.94
N PRO A 145 -4.44 20.42 20.07
CA PRO A 145 -4.81 19.74 21.28
C PRO A 145 -6.02 18.82 21.06
N GLU A 146 -5.90 17.55 21.45
CA GLU A 146 -7.03 16.64 21.48
C GLU A 146 -8.05 17.14 22.51
N GLU A 147 -9.21 17.59 22.05
CA GLU A 147 -10.36 17.82 22.90
C GLU A 147 -11.31 16.63 22.82
N GLU A 148 -11.94 16.30 23.97
CA GLU A 148 -12.97 15.25 24.01
C GLU A 148 -14.13 15.61 23.06
N ILE A 149 -14.22 14.87 21.95
CA ILE A 149 -15.30 15.00 20.98
C ILE A 149 -16.48 14.18 21.50
N PRO A 150 -17.72 14.74 21.52
CA PRO A 150 -18.89 13.96 21.87
C PRO A 150 -19.00 12.70 20.99
N VAL A 151 -19.17 11.54 21.61
CA VAL A 151 -19.12 10.21 20.98
C VAL A 151 -19.95 10.09 19.68
N ASN A 152 -21.06 10.78 19.59
CA ASN A 152 -21.94 10.75 18.41
C ASN A 152 -21.38 11.51 17.18
N PHE A 153 -20.51 12.49 17.39
CA PHE A 153 -19.91 13.27 16.28
C PHE A 153 -18.65 12.61 15.75
N GLU A 154 -17.96 11.81 16.56
CA GLU A 154 -16.74 11.12 16.13
C GLU A 154 -16.96 10.09 15.03
N GLN A 155 -18.13 9.45 14.94
CA GLN A 155 -18.41 8.45 13.90
C GLN A 155 -18.50 9.05 12.52
N ASP A 156 -18.98 10.28 12.38
CA ASP A 156 -19.17 10.95 11.08
C ASP A 156 -17.83 11.23 10.36
N TYR A 157 -16.72 11.22 11.10
CA TYR A 157 -15.38 11.50 10.56
C TYR A 157 -14.51 10.24 10.43
N LYS A 158 -15.04 9.06 10.72
CA LYS A 158 -14.31 7.80 10.69
C LYS A 158 -14.61 7.02 9.42
N PHE A 159 -13.56 6.43 8.87
CA PHE A 159 -13.67 5.44 7.79
C PHE A 159 -12.78 4.24 8.12
N LEU A 160 -13.03 3.11 7.44
CA LEU A 160 -12.30 1.88 7.67
C LEU A 160 -11.32 1.63 6.52
N TYR A 161 -10.03 1.47 6.84
CA TYR A 161 -8.99 1.12 5.88
C TYR A 161 -8.24 -0.14 6.33
N HIS A 162 -8.37 -1.25 5.60
CA HIS A 162 -7.78 -2.54 5.96
C HIS A 162 -7.88 -2.86 7.46
N GLY A 163 -9.09 -2.81 8.01
CA GLY A 163 -9.37 -3.11 9.41
C GLY A 163 -8.90 -2.05 10.42
N THR A 164 -8.31 -0.95 9.95
CA THR A 164 -7.94 0.20 10.78
C THR A 164 -9.03 1.26 10.73
N THR A 165 -9.49 1.70 11.89
CA THR A 165 -10.38 2.87 11.96
C THR A 165 -9.53 4.13 11.82
N CYS A 166 -9.69 4.82 10.73
CA CYS A 166 -9.05 6.09 10.42
C CYS A 166 -10.00 7.25 10.70
N LYS A 167 -9.46 8.43 11.00
CA LYS A 167 -10.22 9.65 11.21
C LYS A 167 -9.78 10.71 10.22
N ALA A 168 -10.73 11.35 9.57
CA ALA A 168 -10.48 12.49 8.70
C ALA A 168 -11.63 13.48 8.82
N HIS A 169 -11.34 14.76 9.08
CA HIS A 169 -12.36 15.78 9.27
C HIS A 169 -12.95 16.20 7.91
N PHE A 170 -14.02 15.53 7.53
CA PHE A 170 -14.81 15.88 6.34
C PHE A 170 -16.17 16.40 6.76
N PHE A 171 -16.29 17.74 6.90
CA PHE A 171 -17.47 18.42 7.43
C PHE A 171 -18.61 18.50 6.40
N ASP A 172 -19.83 18.70 6.89
CA ASP A 172 -21.00 18.85 6.02
C ASP A 172 -20.85 19.98 5.00
N SER A 173 -20.16 21.07 5.37
CA SER A 173 -19.87 22.21 4.47
C SER A 173 -18.91 21.86 3.31
N MET A 174 -18.14 20.77 3.46
CA MET A 174 -17.16 20.33 2.47
C MET A 174 -17.79 19.50 1.34
N HIS A 175 -19.01 19.00 1.53
CA HIS A 175 -19.71 18.27 0.49
C HIS A 175 -19.90 19.13 -0.76
N PHE A 176 -19.73 18.52 -1.90
CA PHE A 176 -19.93 19.15 -3.21
C PHE A 176 -20.54 18.15 -4.19
N SER A 177 -21.04 18.64 -5.30
CA SER A 177 -21.54 17.80 -6.39
C SER A 177 -20.94 18.27 -7.72
N LEU A 178 -20.76 17.32 -8.61
CA LEU A 178 -20.37 17.54 -10.01
C LEU A 178 -21.57 17.26 -10.91
N PRO A 179 -22.35 18.28 -11.28
CA PRO A 179 -23.52 18.09 -12.16
C PRO A 179 -23.12 17.56 -13.54
N ASP A 180 -21.90 17.84 -13.97
CA ASP A 180 -21.26 17.30 -15.17
C ASP A 180 -19.73 17.25 -14.97
N VAL A 181 -19.03 16.64 -15.92
CA VAL A 181 -17.55 16.52 -15.90
C VAL A 181 -16.89 17.46 -16.93
N SER A 182 -17.53 18.62 -17.22
CA SER A 182 -16.93 19.63 -18.08
C SER A 182 -15.72 20.30 -17.44
N GLU A 183 -14.85 20.86 -18.27
CA GLU A 183 -13.67 21.61 -17.83
C GLU A 183 -14.04 22.75 -16.86
N ALA A 184 -15.18 23.42 -17.10
CA ALA A 184 -15.66 24.50 -16.27
C ALA A 184 -16.10 24.00 -14.89
N THR A 185 -16.92 22.96 -14.84
CA THR A 185 -17.42 22.35 -13.58
C THR A 185 -16.28 21.83 -12.72
N VAL A 186 -15.36 21.07 -13.30
CA VAL A 186 -14.17 20.55 -12.58
C VAL A 186 -13.32 21.70 -12.03
N SER A 187 -13.11 22.76 -12.81
CA SER A 187 -12.38 23.95 -12.35
C SER A 187 -13.05 24.67 -11.18
N GLU A 188 -14.37 24.87 -11.23
CA GLU A 188 -15.09 25.54 -10.13
C GLU A 188 -15.06 24.73 -8.85
N VAL A 189 -15.22 23.39 -8.93
CA VAL A 189 -15.10 22.53 -7.76
C VAL A 189 -13.66 22.52 -7.24
N TRP A 190 -12.64 22.54 -8.11
CA TRP A 190 -11.24 22.67 -7.66
C TRP A 190 -11.02 23.94 -6.83
N LYS A 191 -11.61 25.07 -7.22
CA LYS A 191 -11.55 26.31 -6.44
C LYS A 191 -12.17 26.14 -5.05
N LYS A 192 -13.32 25.45 -4.96
CA LYS A 192 -13.96 25.14 -3.67
C LYS A 192 -13.05 24.28 -2.80
N LEU A 193 -12.46 23.20 -3.34
CA LEU A 193 -11.51 22.33 -2.63
C LEU A 193 -10.28 23.09 -2.13
N SER A 194 -9.90 24.16 -2.82
CA SER A 194 -8.74 24.99 -2.47
C SER A 194 -9.02 26.00 -1.34
N SER A 195 -10.23 26.00 -0.77
CA SER A 195 -10.57 26.85 0.36
C SER A 195 -9.94 26.35 1.66
N ASP A 196 -9.84 27.24 2.66
CA ASP A 196 -9.26 26.92 3.97
C ASP A 196 -10.03 25.83 4.73
N ASP A 197 -11.26 25.53 4.32
CA ASP A 197 -12.09 24.52 4.96
C ASP A 197 -11.53 23.09 4.78
N PHE A 198 -10.74 22.88 3.72
CA PHE A 198 -10.09 21.60 3.45
C PHE A 198 -8.70 21.43 4.10
N ASP A 199 -8.18 22.46 4.78
CA ASP A 199 -6.84 22.42 5.35
C ASP A 199 -6.70 21.39 6.48
N LEU A 200 -7.74 21.23 7.31
CA LEU A 200 -7.75 20.25 8.38
C LEU A 200 -7.78 18.81 7.82
N LEU A 201 -8.59 18.57 6.77
CA LEU A 201 -8.59 17.28 6.07
C LEU A 201 -7.21 16.95 5.47
N LEU A 202 -6.55 17.94 4.88
CA LEU A 202 -5.19 17.72 4.35
C LEU A 202 -4.22 17.34 5.44
N SER A 203 -4.27 17.99 6.62
CA SER A 203 -3.45 17.62 7.78
C SER A 203 -3.71 16.17 8.20
N ASP A 204 -4.97 15.81 8.42
CA ASP A 204 -5.36 14.44 8.79
C ASP A 204 -4.83 13.40 7.79
N CYS A 205 -4.87 13.71 6.48
CA CYS A 205 -4.37 12.79 5.46
C CYS A 205 -2.85 12.58 5.53
N PHE A 206 -2.07 13.63 5.86
CA PHE A 206 -0.63 13.51 6.07
C PHE A 206 -0.33 12.67 7.31
N ASP A 207 -1.00 12.96 8.42
CA ASP A 207 -0.83 12.23 9.68
C ASP A 207 -1.16 10.74 9.49
N LEU A 208 -2.27 10.43 8.82
CA LEU A 208 -2.65 9.04 8.51
C LEU A 208 -1.61 8.33 7.65
N LYS A 209 -1.00 9.01 6.68
CA LYS A 209 0.07 8.42 5.87
C LYS A 209 1.24 7.97 6.73
N ASP A 210 1.66 8.82 7.67
CA ASP A 210 2.83 8.58 8.51
C ASP A 210 2.51 7.59 9.64
N ASP A 211 1.38 7.73 10.31
CA ASP A 211 0.93 6.85 11.39
C ASP A 211 0.77 5.41 10.93
N LEU A 212 0.18 5.23 9.75
CA LEU A 212 -0.01 3.90 9.15
C LEU A 212 1.25 3.41 8.39
N ARG A 213 2.32 4.20 8.31
CA ARG A 213 3.51 3.91 7.49
C ARG A 213 3.17 3.56 6.05
N LEU A 214 2.28 4.30 5.44
CA LEU A 214 1.90 4.03 4.06
C LEU A 214 2.99 4.51 3.10
N GLY A 215 3.46 3.62 2.21
CA GLY A 215 4.14 4.03 1.01
C GLY A 215 3.19 4.78 0.07
N ASP A 216 3.72 5.25 -1.06
CA ASP A 216 2.91 6.07 -1.96
C ASP A 216 1.68 5.32 -2.49
N TRP A 217 1.80 4.02 -2.80
CA TRP A 217 0.64 3.22 -3.21
C TRP A 217 -0.43 3.14 -2.11
N GLY A 218 -0.01 2.76 -0.89
CA GLY A 218 -0.95 2.65 0.23
C GLY A 218 -1.65 3.98 0.53
N TYR A 219 -0.94 5.10 0.38
CA TYR A 219 -1.53 6.43 0.53
C TYR A 219 -2.55 6.74 -0.57
N ILE A 220 -2.22 6.46 -1.84
CA ILE A 220 -3.14 6.64 -2.97
C ILE A 220 -4.41 5.80 -2.76
N ASP A 221 -4.27 4.54 -2.34
CA ASP A 221 -5.41 3.65 -2.10
C ASP A 221 -6.24 4.07 -0.88
N MET A 222 -5.58 4.47 0.21
CA MET A 222 -6.26 4.99 1.41
C MET A 222 -7.09 6.25 1.09
N LEU A 223 -6.55 7.17 0.29
CA LEU A 223 -7.28 8.36 -0.15
C LEU A 223 -8.47 8.01 -1.05
N ARG A 224 -8.39 6.97 -1.87
CA ARG A 224 -9.52 6.47 -2.64
C ARG A 224 -10.63 5.99 -1.70
N VAL A 225 -10.28 5.11 -0.76
CA VAL A 225 -11.24 4.57 0.22
C VAL A 225 -11.89 5.68 1.05
N MET A 226 -11.11 6.65 1.52
CA MET A 226 -11.60 7.82 2.26
C MET A 226 -12.57 8.66 1.42
N SER A 227 -12.17 8.99 0.19
CA SER A 227 -12.97 9.85 -0.69
C SER A 227 -14.30 9.19 -1.07
N GLU A 228 -14.27 7.88 -1.37
CA GLU A 228 -15.47 7.09 -1.65
C GLU A 228 -16.39 6.97 -0.43
N HIS A 229 -15.81 6.84 0.77
CA HIS A 229 -16.60 6.78 2.01
C HIS A 229 -17.41 8.06 2.23
N PHE A 230 -16.82 9.23 1.99
CA PHE A 230 -17.48 10.52 2.25
C PHE A 230 -18.35 11.03 1.08
N LEU A 231 -17.99 10.70 -0.16
CA LEU A 231 -18.63 11.28 -1.36
C LEU A 231 -19.35 10.26 -2.23
N GLY A 232 -19.34 9.00 -1.83
CA GLY A 232 -19.98 7.91 -2.56
C GLY A 232 -19.00 7.06 -3.36
N GLU A 233 -19.25 5.76 -3.37
CA GLU A 233 -18.47 4.75 -4.08
C GLU A 233 -18.44 5.06 -5.58
N GLU A 234 -17.25 5.05 -6.20
CA GLU A 234 -17.03 5.29 -7.64
C GLU A 234 -17.60 6.63 -8.16
N SER A 235 -17.81 7.61 -7.28
CA SER A 235 -18.31 8.93 -7.68
C SER A 235 -17.23 9.79 -8.34
N ASN A 236 -17.61 10.70 -9.21
CA ASN A 236 -16.69 11.70 -9.79
C ASN A 236 -16.15 12.66 -8.73
N GLU A 237 -16.95 12.92 -7.72
CA GLU A 237 -16.61 13.73 -6.56
C GLU A 237 -15.46 13.08 -5.76
N ALA A 238 -15.53 11.76 -5.52
CA ALA A 238 -14.47 11.02 -4.85
C ALA A 238 -13.15 11.06 -5.64
N VAL A 239 -13.21 10.87 -6.96
CA VAL A 239 -12.03 10.94 -7.83
C VAL A 239 -11.40 12.33 -7.80
N LEU A 240 -12.22 13.39 -7.81
CA LEU A 240 -11.71 14.76 -7.79
C LEU A 240 -11.12 15.14 -6.43
N LEU A 241 -11.74 14.71 -5.32
CA LEU A 241 -11.18 14.89 -3.97
C LEU A 241 -9.84 14.16 -3.82
N GLN A 242 -9.77 12.91 -4.26
CA GLN A 242 -8.53 12.12 -4.25
C GLN A 242 -7.42 12.82 -5.04
N MET A 243 -7.72 13.30 -6.26
CA MET A 243 -6.76 14.05 -7.06
C MET A 243 -6.30 15.32 -6.35
N PHE A 244 -7.23 16.07 -5.74
CA PHE A 244 -6.91 17.30 -5.01
C PHE A 244 -5.93 16.99 -3.87
N VAL A 245 -6.25 16.08 -2.98
CA VAL A 245 -5.38 15.74 -1.84
C VAL A 245 -4.01 15.24 -2.32
N LEU A 246 -3.95 14.39 -3.35
CA LEU A 246 -2.67 13.94 -3.92
C LEU A 246 -1.86 15.10 -4.50
N SER A 247 -2.48 16.03 -5.21
CA SER A 247 -1.79 17.20 -5.75
C SER A 247 -1.23 18.09 -4.63
N GLN A 248 -2.02 18.30 -3.55
CA GLN A 248 -1.56 19.06 -2.37
C GLN A 248 -0.45 18.33 -1.62
N SER A 249 -0.42 16.99 -1.68
CA SER A 249 0.66 16.13 -1.14
C SER A 249 1.90 16.07 -2.05
N GLY A 250 1.92 16.84 -3.13
CA GLY A 250 3.03 16.94 -4.06
C GLY A 250 3.13 15.80 -5.07
N TYR A 251 2.11 14.96 -5.21
CA TYR A 251 2.14 13.89 -6.21
C TYR A 251 1.80 14.38 -7.60
N LYS A 252 2.52 13.82 -8.58
CA LYS A 252 2.19 13.97 -9.99
C LYS A 252 0.96 13.12 -10.31
N VAL A 253 -0.15 13.77 -10.59
CA VAL A 253 -1.41 13.14 -10.97
C VAL A 253 -2.05 13.87 -12.12
N ARG A 254 -2.89 13.19 -12.90
CA ARG A 254 -3.67 13.80 -13.98
C ARG A 254 -5.10 13.29 -13.92
N LEU A 255 -5.97 14.01 -14.59
CA LEU A 255 -7.37 13.66 -14.70
C LEU A 255 -7.69 13.30 -16.15
N ALA A 256 -8.33 12.18 -16.37
CA ALA A 256 -8.96 11.84 -17.62
C ALA A 256 -10.48 11.82 -17.47
N ARG A 257 -11.21 12.05 -18.55
CA ARG A 257 -12.64 11.77 -18.59
C ARG A 257 -12.99 10.87 -19.76
N SER A 258 -13.99 10.03 -19.57
CA SER A 258 -14.58 9.18 -20.60
C SER A 258 -16.10 9.19 -20.44
N GLY A 259 -16.81 9.86 -21.37
CA GLY A 259 -18.22 10.14 -21.18
C GLY A 259 -18.45 11.07 -19.98
N ASP A 260 -19.23 10.60 -19.02
CA ASP A 260 -19.59 11.27 -17.77
C ASP A 260 -18.74 10.84 -16.55
N LYS A 261 -17.68 10.05 -16.77
CA LYS A 261 -16.81 9.55 -15.71
C LYS A 261 -15.45 10.24 -15.72
N LEU A 262 -15.01 10.67 -14.53
CA LEU A 262 -13.63 11.08 -14.24
C LEU A 262 -12.79 9.88 -13.87
N ILE A 263 -11.51 9.92 -14.20
CA ILE A 263 -10.55 8.84 -13.98
C ILE A 263 -9.23 9.44 -13.51
N LEU A 264 -8.74 8.99 -12.37
CA LEU A 264 -7.44 9.39 -11.86
C LEU A 264 -6.31 8.66 -12.61
N LEU A 265 -5.31 9.41 -13.03
CA LEU A 265 -4.11 8.92 -13.69
C LEU A 265 -2.89 9.21 -12.84
N VAL A 266 -2.12 8.18 -12.51
CA VAL A 266 -0.93 8.28 -11.66
C VAL A 266 0.29 7.65 -12.35
N PRO A 267 1.40 8.38 -12.51
CA PRO A 267 2.65 7.81 -12.98
C PRO A 267 3.41 7.18 -11.81
N PHE A 268 4.05 6.06 -12.09
CA PHE A 268 4.96 5.41 -11.16
C PHE A 268 6.37 5.38 -11.69
N ARG A 269 7.36 5.29 -10.81
CA ARG A 269 8.78 5.21 -11.18
C ARG A 269 9.12 3.89 -11.82
N THR A 270 8.44 2.82 -11.40
CA THR A 270 8.53 1.47 -11.97
C THR A 270 7.32 1.17 -12.85
N ASP A 271 7.49 0.32 -13.85
CA ASP A 271 6.37 -0.16 -14.66
C ASP A 271 5.41 -1.01 -13.81
N LEU A 272 4.11 -0.73 -13.92
CA LEU A 272 3.06 -1.56 -13.36
C LEU A 272 2.57 -2.56 -14.40
N TYR A 273 2.53 -3.82 -14.01
CA TYR A 273 1.88 -4.87 -14.81
C TYR A 273 0.37 -4.88 -14.58
N THR A 274 -0.39 -5.33 -15.57
CA THR A 274 -1.86 -5.44 -15.56
C THR A 274 -2.63 -4.12 -15.51
N TYR A 275 -1.95 -2.98 -15.51
CA TYR A 275 -2.56 -1.66 -15.52
C TYR A 275 -2.46 -1.01 -16.90
N PRO A 276 -3.59 -0.64 -17.54
CA PRO A 276 -3.55 0.18 -18.76
C PRO A 276 -3.06 1.59 -18.45
N TYR A 277 -2.48 2.26 -19.45
CA TYR A 277 -1.82 3.53 -19.23
C TYR A 277 -1.94 4.47 -20.44
N PHE A 278 -1.62 5.74 -20.21
CA PHE A 278 -1.40 6.75 -21.24
C PHE A 278 0.08 7.16 -21.24
N ILE A 279 0.61 7.47 -22.42
CA ILE A 279 1.87 8.21 -22.52
C ILE A 279 1.49 9.66 -22.76
N LEU A 280 1.84 10.56 -21.81
CA LEU A 280 1.52 11.97 -21.92
C LEU A 280 2.69 12.78 -22.48
N ASN A 281 2.53 14.11 -22.56
CA ASN A 281 3.49 14.99 -23.20
C ASN A 281 4.89 14.99 -22.57
N ASP A 282 5.01 14.61 -21.30
CA ASP A 282 6.29 14.44 -20.60
C ASP A 282 6.96 13.09 -20.84
N GLY A 283 6.39 12.26 -21.72
CA GLY A 283 6.91 10.94 -22.10
C GLY A 283 6.70 9.86 -21.04
N LYS A 284 6.04 10.15 -19.91
CA LYS A 284 5.80 9.20 -18.82
C LYS A 284 4.53 8.38 -19.04
N LYS A 285 4.53 7.15 -18.48
CA LYS A 285 3.34 6.31 -18.39
C LYS A 285 2.49 6.74 -17.20
N TYR A 286 1.24 7.08 -17.46
CA TYR A 286 0.23 7.41 -16.46
C TYR A 286 -0.79 6.28 -16.39
N TYR A 287 -0.82 5.55 -15.31
CA TYR A 287 -1.63 4.35 -15.14
C TYR A 287 -3.04 4.69 -14.68
N ILE A 288 -4.02 3.93 -15.16
CA ILE A 288 -5.40 3.97 -14.69
C ILE A 288 -5.47 3.14 -13.42
N ILE A 289 -5.67 3.79 -12.28
CA ILE A 289 -5.70 3.12 -10.97
C ILE A 289 -7.08 2.48 -10.72
N ASP A 290 -8.15 3.11 -11.18
CA ASP A 290 -9.50 2.63 -11.06
C ASP A 290 -9.68 1.26 -11.76
N LYS A 291 -10.17 0.26 -10.99
CA LYS A 291 -10.35 -1.12 -11.48
C LYS A 291 -11.38 -1.22 -12.60
N GLU A 292 -12.47 -0.47 -12.54
CA GLU A 292 -13.54 -0.51 -13.53
C GLU A 292 -13.15 0.18 -14.84
N ALA A 293 -12.45 1.31 -14.76
CA ALA A 293 -12.01 2.05 -15.94
C ALA A 293 -10.97 1.29 -16.79
N ARG A 294 -10.35 0.23 -16.24
CA ARG A 294 -9.33 -0.56 -16.95
C ARG A 294 -9.87 -1.31 -18.17
N SER A 295 -11.10 -1.82 -18.09
CA SER A 295 -11.68 -2.70 -19.10
C SER A 295 -12.28 -1.98 -20.31
N GLN A 296 -12.58 -0.69 -20.22
CA GLN A 296 -13.29 0.05 -21.24
C GLN A 296 -12.38 0.51 -22.38
N SER A 297 -12.83 0.29 -23.65
CA SER A 297 -12.16 0.83 -24.85
C SER A 297 -12.92 2.05 -25.34
N ARG A 298 -12.50 3.25 -24.92
CA ARG A 298 -13.14 4.52 -25.29
C ARG A 298 -12.10 5.58 -25.65
N THR A 299 -12.54 6.65 -26.27
CA THR A 299 -11.74 7.87 -26.43
C THR A 299 -11.78 8.63 -25.11
N TYR A 300 -10.61 9.04 -24.65
CA TYR A 300 -10.44 9.78 -23.41
C TYR A 300 -10.02 11.21 -23.72
N GLN A 301 -10.42 12.14 -22.88
CA GLN A 301 -9.89 13.49 -22.85
C GLN A 301 -9.08 13.64 -21.56
N VAL A 302 -7.82 14.06 -21.68
CA VAL A 302 -6.88 14.10 -20.57
C VAL A 302 -6.46 15.53 -20.27
N TYR A 303 -6.51 15.91 -19.01
CA TYR A 303 -5.93 17.13 -18.48
C TYR A 303 -4.45 16.87 -18.18
N GLU A 304 -3.55 17.60 -18.87
CA GLU A 304 -2.10 17.29 -18.84
C GLU A 304 -1.26 18.37 -18.14
N THR A 305 -1.85 19.49 -17.71
CA THR A 305 -1.08 20.56 -17.07
C THR A 305 -0.53 20.12 -15.72
N SER A 306 0.75 20.44 -15.49
CA SER A 306 1.45 20.08 -14.26
C SER A 306 1.09 21.00 -13.10
N PHE A 307 0.92 20.42 -11.91
CA PHE A 307 0.96 21.16 -10.66
C PHE A 307 2.44 21.46 -10.30
N PRO A 308 2.78 22.54 -9.63
CA PRO A 308 4.18 22.83 -9.27
C PRO A 308 4.79 21.80 -8.33
N ARG A 309 6.08 21.47 -8.53
CA ARG A 309 6.89 20.59 -7.68
C ARG A 309 6.33 19.19 -7.49
N GLU A 310 5.81 18.59 -8.56
CA GLU A 310 5.27 17.24 -8.54
C GLU A 310 6.36 16.17 -8.43
N LYS A 311 6.17 15.18 -7.56
CA LYS A 311 6.93 13.94 -7.50
C LYS A 311 6.16 12.78 -8.15
N THR A 312 6.89 11.86 -8.78
CA THR A 312 6.34 10.62 -9.33
C THR A 312 6.18 9.59 -8.21
N ALA A 313 5.06 8.90 -8.13
CA ALA A 313 4.81 7.90 -7.11
C ALA A 313 5.78 6.70 -7.21
N SER A 314 6.09 6.10 -6.08
CA SER A 314 6.97 4.92 -5.94
C SER A 314 6.20 3.74 -5.34
N LEU A 315 6.59 2.52 -5.69
CA LEU A 315 6.12 1.31 -5.01
C LEU A 315 7.01 0.93 -3.82
N LYS A 316 7.99 1.75 -3.47
CA LYS A 316 8.82 1.52 -2.28
C LYS A 316 7.98 1.74 -1.02
N MET A 317 7.97 0.74 -0.13
CA MET A 317 7.38 0.89 1.19
C MET A 317 8.45 1.34 2.20
N PRO A 318 8.14 2.28 3.10
CA PRO A 318 9.06 2.70 4.16
C PRO A 318 9.24 1.64 5.26
N GLY A 319 8.46 0.60 5.22
CA GLY A 319 8.39 -0.54 6.13
C GLY A 319 7.03 -1.22 6.01
N THR A 320 6.75 -2.17 6.87
CA THR A 320 5.44 -2.82 6.92
C THR A 320 4.36 -1.82 7.38
N PRO A 321 3.24 -1.68 6.66
CA PRO A 321 2.13 -0.83 7.07
C PRO A 321 1.55 -1.23 8.44
N ARG A 322 1.15 -0.26 9.22
CA ARG A 322 0.49 -0.46 10.52
C ARG A 322 -1.02 -0.51 10.32
N LEU A 323 -1.55 -1.69 10.16
CA LEU A 323 -2.97 -1.94 9.88
C LEU A 323 -3.66 -2.63 11.06
N GLY A 324 -4.98 -2.55 11.09
CA GLY A 324 -5.80 -3.21 12.10
C GLY A 324 -5.51 -4.71 12.15
N GLN A 325 -5.63 -5.29 13.36
CA GLN A 325 -5.27 -6.69 13.59
C GLN A 325 -6.42 -7.64 13.23
N ALA A 326 -6.19 -8.52 12.27
CA ALA A 326 -7.04 -9.67 11.98
C ALA A 326 -6.19 -10.95 12.01
N ARG A 327 -5.96 -11.47 13.23
CA ARG A 327 -5.06 -12.60 13.48
C ARG A 327 -5.62 -13.89 12.91
N GLY A 328 -4.82 -14.56 12.07
CA GLY A 328 -5.06 -15.93 11.63
C GLY A 328 -4.70 -16.97 12.69
N ALA A 329 -4.92 -18.25 12.38
CA ALA A 329 -4.40 -19.36 13.19
C ALA A 329 -2.87 -19.41 13.10
N GLY A 330 -2.21 -19.73 14.21
CA GLY A 330 -0.78 -20.00 14.23
C GLY A 330 -0.42 -21.18 13.35
N LYS A 331 0.66 -21.05 12.57
CA LYS A 331 1.22 -22.13 11.75
C LYS A 331 2.64 -22.42 12.20
N LEU A 332 2.97 -23.70 12.35
CA LEU A 332 4.32 -24.14 12.72
C LEU A 332 5.19 -24.26 11.46
N PHE A 333 6.34 -23.58 11.48
CA PHE A 333 7.38 -23.67 10.47
C PHE A 333 8.65 -24.22 11.10
N GLN A 334 9.23 -25.25 10.50
CA GLN A 334 10.38 -25.97 11.08
C GLN A 334 11.40 -26.35 10.00
N SER A 335 12.68 -26.13 10.29
CA SER A 335 13.79 -26.60 9.46
C SER A 335 13.93 -28.13 9.54
N ARG A 336 14.18 -28.79 8.41
CA ARG A 336 14.37 -30.25 8.39
C ARG A 336 15.72 -30.68 8.91
N ARG A 337 16.79 -29.91 8.61
CA ARG A 337 18.15 -30.23 9.05
C ARG A 337 18.41 -29.80 10.50
N TYR A 338 17.92 -28.63 10.85
CA TYR A 338 18.08 -28.01 12.17
C TYR A 338 16.74 -28.03 12.90
N GLN A 339 16.35 -29.21 13.42
CA GLN A 339 14.99 -29.45 13.93
C GLN A 339 14.60 -28.54 15.11
N ASP A 340 15.60 -28.05 15.87
CA ASP A 340 15.37 -27.06 16.93
C ASP A 340 15.09 -25.65 16.38
N THR A 341 15.23 -25.46 15.05
CA THR A 341 14.89 -24.20 14.37
C THR A 341 13.44 -24.26 13.92
N PHE A 342 12.54 -23.86 14.80
CA PHE A 342 11.11 -23.79 14.51
C PHE A 342 10.47 -22.55 15.15
N ALA A 343 9.36 -22.10 14.59
CA ALA A 343 8.53 -21.03 15.13
C ALA A 343 7.07 -21.25 14.79
N GLU A 344 6.18 -20.92 15.70
CA GLU A 344 4.78 -20.76 15.41
C GLU A 344 4.54 -19.31 15.02
N VAL A 345 4.06 -19.08 13.80
CA VAL A 345 3.88 -17.76 13.22
C VAL A 345 2.40 -17.48 13.00
N VAL A 346 1.97 -16.30 13.43
CA VAL A 346 0.62 -15.77 13.21
C VAL A 346 0.72 -14.62 12.21
N THR A 347 -0.11 -14.64 11.18
CA THR A 347 -0.17 -13.59 10.16
C THR A 347 -1.38 -12.68 10.36
N ASN A 348 -1.27 -11.43 9.93
CA ASN A 348 -2.36 -10.46 9.94
C ASN A 348 -3.10 -10.45 8.60
N LYS A 349 -4.35 -10.93 8.56
CA LYS A 349 -5.13 -11.00 7.33
C LYS A 349 -5.33 -9.62 6.67
N ASN A 350 -5.51 -8.55 7.43
CA ASN A 350 -5.67 -7.21 6.87
C ASN A 350 -4.42 -6.75 6.11
N LEU A 351 -3.24 -7.12 6.61
CA LEU A 351 -1.99 -6.86 5.90
C LEU A 351 -1.86 -7.71 4.62
N ILE A 352 -2.28 -8.96 4.65
CA ILE A 352 -2.32 -9.82 3.46
C ILE A 352 -3.30 -9.26 2.41
N ASP A 353 -4.48 -8.80 2.84
CA ASP A 353 -5.46 -8.18 1.94
C ASP A 353 -4.88 -6.88 1.31
N PHE A 354 -4.14 -6.07 2.07
CA PHE A 354 -3.40 -4.92 1.55
C PHE A 354 -2.36 -5.34 0.49
N TYR A 355 -1.59 -6.39 0.74
CA TYR A 355 -0.61 -6.91 -0.22
C TYR A 355 -1.27 -7.48 -1.49
N ASN A 356 -2.46 -8.08 -1.37
CA ASN A 356 -3.23 -8.56 -2.52
C ASN A 356 -3.70 -7.43 -3.45
N ASP A 357 -3.95 -6.25 -2.89
CA ASP A 357 -4.32 -5.05 -3.66
C ASP A 357 -3.09 -4.30 -4.20
N TYR A 358 -1.88 -4.64 -3.74
CA TYR A 358 -0.65 -3.99 -4.15
C TYR A 358 -0.31 -4.31 -5.61
N PRO A 359 0.14 -3.33 -6.42
CA PRO A 359 0.47 -3.58 -7.83
C PRO A 359 1.68 -4.49 -7.99
N VAL A 360 1.61 -5.41 -8.92
CA VAL A 360 2.79 -6.18 -9.33
C VAL A 360 3.72 -5.29 -10.14
N SER A 361 4.98 -5.23 -9.75
CA SER A 361 6.04 -4.50 -10.44
C SER A 361 7.24 -5.39 -10.75
N GLY A 362 8.13 -4.91 -11.60
CA GLY A 362 9.38 -5.62 -11.93
C GLY A 362 10.50 -5.46 -10.90
N SER A 363 10.26 -4.84 -9.75
CA SER A 363 11.29 -4.52 -8.75
C SER A 363 11.24 -5.43 -7.54
N TRP A 364 11.91 -6.59 -7.57
CA TRP A 364 12.04 -7.47 -6.40
C TRP A 364 12.72 -6.80 -5.20
N ALA A 365 13.54 -5.78 -5.42
CA ALA A 365 14.18 -5.03 -4.33
C ALA A 365 13.15 -4.37 -3.41
N ASP A 366 12.01 -3.92 -3.92
CA ASP A 366 10.96 -3.27 -3.13
C ASP A 366 10.28 -4.27 -2.17
N TYR A 367 10.10 -5.52 -2.59
CA TYR A 367 9.58 -6.58 -1.73
C TYR A 367 10.52 -6.91 -0.56
N VAL A 368 11.85 -6.96 -0.82
CA VAL A 368 12.84 -7.17 0.25
C VAL A 368 12.86 -6.00 1.23
N ARG A 369 12.72 -4.76 0.74
CA ARG A 369 12.74 -3.55 1.58
C ARG A 369 11.52 -3.44 2.47
N ALA A 370 10.39 -3.98 2.08
CA ALA A 370 9.17 -3.98 2.87
C ALA A 370 9.33 -4.68 4.23
N SER A 371 10.30 -5.64 4.32
CA SER A 371 10.58 -6.39 5.55
C SER A 371 9.44 -7.34 5.95
N LEU A 372 9.46 -7.83 7.20
CA LEU A 372 8.37 -8.59 7.82
C LEU A 372 7.60 -7.70 8.80
N SER A 373 6.34 -8.05 9.04
CA SER A 373 5.54 -7.40 10.08
C SER A 373 6.09 -7.64 11.49
N ASP A 374 5.75 -6.74 12.40
CA ASP A 374 6.14 -6.87 13.81
C ASP A 374 5.54 -8.14 14.42
N GLU A 375 4.35 -8.56 13.98
CA GLU A 375 3.70 -9.80 14.41
C GLU A 375 4.55 -11.03 14.11
N ILE A 376 5.06 -11.15 12.88
CA ILE A 376 5.94 -12.25 12.49
C ILE A 376 7.30 -12.12 13.18
N LYS A 377 7.88 -10.93 13.22
CA LYS A 377 9.17 -10.70 13.89
C LYS A 377 9.16 -11.08 15.35
N ASN A 378 8.09 -10.76 16.07
CA ASN A 378 7.96 -11.05 17.50
C ASN A 378 7.93 -12.54 17.84
N THR A 379 7.52 -13.40 16.91
CA THR A 379 7.50 -14.86 17.09
C THR A 379 8.70 -15.55 16.44
N LEU A 380 9.00 -15.21 15.19
CA LEU A 380 10.04 -15.85 14.38
C LEU A 380 11.47 -15.47 14.82
N TYR A 381 11.73 -14.16 15.03
CA TYR A 381 13.11 -13.71 15.29
C TYR A 381 13.71 -14.20 16.61
N PRO A 382 12.98 -14.26 17.74
CA PRO A 382 13.52 -14.88 18.94
C PRO A 382 13.95 -16.35 18.73
N ALA A 383 13.14 -17.13 18.02
CA ALA A 383 13.44 -18.52 17.72
C ALA A 383 14.69 -18.65 16.84
N LEU A 384 14.77 -17.91 15.73
CA LEU A 384 15.94 -17.92 14.85
C LEU A 384 17.19 -17.38 15.55
N ARG A 385 17.10 -16.28 16.32
CA ARG A 385 18.23 -15.74 17.08
C ARG A 385 18.78 -16.72 18.11
N ALA A 386 17.94 -17.50 18.76
CA ALA A 386 18.39 -18.54 19.70
C ALA A 386 19.28 -19.58 19.01
N GLN A 387 18.95 -19.96 17.76
CA GLN A 387 19.69 -20.96 17.00
C GLN A 387 21.00 -20.44 16.39
N ILE A 388 21.05 -19.15 16.05
CA ILE A 388 22.26 -18.54 15.46
C ILE A 388 23.19 -17.92 16.50
N LYS A 389 22.78 -17.83 17.76
CA LYS A 389 23.58 -17.23 18.84
C LYS A 389 24.92 -17.96 19.01
N GLY A 390 26.02 -17.22 18.97
CA GLY A 390 27.37 -17.76 19.11
C GLY A 390 27.91 -18.52 17.90
N LYS A 391 27.20 -18.53 16.78
CA LYS A 391 27.64 -19.09 15.51
C LYS A 391 28.44 -18.07 14.69
N THR A 392 29.33 -18.57 13.82
CA THR A 392 29.94 -17.74 12.77
C THR A 392 28.86 -17.25 11.81
N LYS A 393 29.14 -16.20 11.03
CA LYS A 393 28.19 -15.69 10.03
C LYS A 393 27.81 -16.75 9.00
N LEU A 394 28.80 -17.57 8.59
CA LEU A 394 28.56 -18.68 7.65
C LEU A 394 27.65 -19.77 8.26
N GLU A 395 27.90 -20.19 9.49
CA GLU A 395 27.04 -21.17 10.17
C GLU A 395 25.62 -20.66 10.36
N ALA A 396 25.48 -19.40 10.80
CA ALA A 396 24.20 -18.73 10.97
C ALA A 396 23.44 -18.64 9.63
N ALA A 397 24.11 -18.22 8.55
CA ALA A 397 23.50 -18.17 7.22
C ALA A 397 23.06 -19.55 6.72
N ASN A 398 23.83 -20.63 7.03
CA ASN A 398 23.44 -22.00 6.69
C ASN A 398 22.21 -22.48 7.48
N ILE A 399 22.03 -22.05 8.72
CA ILE A 399 20.81 -22.33 9.49
C ILE A 399 19.61 -21.61 8.84
N LEU A 400 19.75 -20.32 8.54
CA LEU A 400 18.68 -19.52 7.94
C LEU A 400 18.30 -20.02 6.54
N ILE A 401 19.29 -20.34 5.69
CA ILE A 401 18.96 -20.82 4.34
C ILE A 401 18.26 -22.19 4.40
N ASN A 402 18.67 -23.09 5.28
CA ASN A 402 18.01 -24.39 5.42
C ASN A 402 16.58 -24.26 5.98
N PHE A 403 16.34 -23.30 6.87
CA PHE A 403 14.99 -22.99 7.31
C PHE A 403 14.13 -22.58 6.11
N VAL A 404 14.56 -21.61 5.29
CA VAL A 404 13.80 -21.18 4.11
C VAL A 404 13.65 -22.30 3.08
N GLN A 405 14.69 -23.10 2.86
CA GLN A 405 14.64 -24.25 1.94
C GLN A 405 13.59 -25.29 2.33
N THR A 406 13.36 -25.52 3.63
CA THR A 406 12.70 -26.74 4.08
C THR A 406 11.45 -26.54 4.93
N ALA A 407 11.22 -25.35 5.47
CA ALA A 407 10.02 -25.04 6.27
C ALA A 407 8.77 -24.78 5.42
N PHE A 408 8.95 -24.56 4.11
CA PHE A 408 7.86 -24.20 3.19
C PHE A 408 7.70 -25.25 2.09
N ASN A 409 6.46 -25.46 1.65
CA ASN A 409 6.19 -26.28 0.48
C ASN A 409 6.41 -25.45 -0.80
N TYR A 410 6.82 -26.12 -1.87
CA TYR A 410 7.09 -25.46 -3.16
C TYR A 410 5.93 -25.67 -4.14
N LYS A 411 5.51 -24.61 -4.79
CA LYS A 411 4.60 -24.64 -5.93
C LYS A 411 4.72 -23.33 -6.69
N LYS A 412 4.69 -23.38 -8.03
CA LYS A 412 4.71 -22.16 -8.86
C LYS A 412 3.42 -21.38 -8.71
N ASP A 413 3.52 -20.09 -8.86
CA ASP A 413 2.39 -19.17 -8.78
C ASP A 413 1.27 -19.48 -9.77
N VAL A 414 1.60 -19.77 -11.02
CA VAL A 414 0.61 -20.15 -12.04
C VAL A 414 -0.21 -21.37 -11.64
N ASP A 415 0.42 -22.34 -10.95
CA ASP A 415 -0.26 -23.55 -10.47
C ASP A 415 -1.05 -23.30 -9.16
N GLN A 416 -0.73 -22.22 -8.42
CA GLN A 416 -1.42 -21.85 -7.19
C GLN A 416 -2.52 -20.83 -7.42
N PHE A 417 -2.26 -19.78 -8.21
CA PHE A 417 -3.13 -18.62 -8.39
C PHE A 417 -3.69 -18.48 -9.82
N GLY A 418 -3.10 -19.16 -10.81
CA GLY A 418 -3.43 -18.98 -12.23
C GLY A 418 -2.68 -17.80 -12.89
N TYR A 419 -1.88 -17.05 -12.14
CA TYR A 419 -1.07 -15.92 -12.60
C TYR A 419 0.20 -15.81 -11.74
N GLU A 420 1.18 -15.03 -12.19
CA GLU A 420 2.42 -14.73 -11.47
C GLU A 420 2.17 -13.70 -10.36
N LYS A 421 2.62 -14.00 -9.14
CA LYS A 421 2.41 -13.18 -7.93
C LYS A 421 3.63 -13.24 -7.02
N THR A 422 4.47 -12.24 -7.08
CA THR A 422 5.58 -12.11 -6.13
C THR A 422 5.07 -11.79 -4.72
N PHE A 423 5.55 -12.50 -3.70
CA PHE A 423 5.14 -12.32 -2.31
C PHE A 423 5.97 -11.27 -1.57
N PHE A 424 5.30 -10.49 -0.76
CA PHE A 424 5.94 -9.87 0.39
C PHE A 424 6.27 -10.91 1.45
N GLY A 425 7.23 -10.63 2.33
CA GLY A 425 7.74 -11.61 3.27
C GLY A 425 6.67 -12.30 4.13
N ASP A 426 5.63 -11.57 4.55
CA ASP A 426 4.51 -12.10 5.35
C ASP A 426 3.65 -13.10 4.59
N GLU A 427 3.49 -12.92 3.28
CA GLU A 427 2.69 -13.80 2.44
C GLU A 427 3.28 -15.21 2.35
N VAL A 428 4.61 -15.35 2.48
CA VAL A 428 5.29 -16.67 2.51
C VAL A 428 4.81 -17.51 3.70
N PHE A 429 4.46 -16.87 4.83
CA PHE A 429 3.90 -17.54 6.00
C PHE A 429 2.38 -17.73 5.92
N TYR A 430 1.71 -16.95 5.11
CA TYR A 430 0.25 -17.01 4.97
C TYR A 430 -0.18 -18.09 3.97
N TYR A 431 0.38 -18.08 2.76
CA TYR A 431 0.01 -19.01 1.69
C TYR A 431 0.61 -20.41 1.92
N PRO A 432 -0.01 -21.47 1.37
CA PRO A 432 0.46 -22.86 1.60
C PRO A 432 1.73 -23.21 0.84
N TYR A 433 2.06 -22.47 -0.22
CA TYR A 433 3.19 -22.71 -1.09
C TYR A 433 3.92 -21.40 -1.40
N SER A 434 5.20 -21.54 -1.74
CA SER A 434 6.06 -20.44 -2.20
C SER A 434 7.03 -20.98 -3.27
N ASP A 435 7.50 -20.12 -4.16
CA ASP A 435 8.46 -20.51 -5.20
C ASP A 435 9.83 -19.83 -5.03
N CYS A 436 10.58 -19.59 -6.12
CA CYS A 436 11.97 -19.17 -5.98
C CYS A 436 12.13 -17.72 -5.59
N GLU A 437 11.33 -16.81 -6.14
CA GLU A 437 11.40 -15.39 -5.79
C GLU A 437 10.95 -15.12 -4.36
N ASP A 438 9.88 -15.76 -3.92
CA ASP A 438 9.35 -15.64 -2.57
C ASP A 438 10.38 -16.03 -1.52
N ARG A 439 11.04 -17.19 -1.75
CA ARG A 439 12.08 -17.69 -0.86
C ARG A 439 13.34 -16.85 -0.88
N SER A 440 13.70 -16.32 -2.05
CA SER A 440 14.86 -15.43 -2.20
C SER A 440 14.65 -14.11 -1.50
N ILE A 441 13.44 -13.55 -1.59
CA ILE A 441 13.01 -12.34 -0.87
C ILE A 441 13.06 -12.59 0.64
N LEU A 442 12.42 -13.67 1.13
CA LEU A 442 12.41 -13.99 2.55
C LEU A 442 13.82 -14.21 3.10
N PHE A 443 14.67 -14.99 2.39
CA PHE A 443 16.04 -15.23 2.82
C PHE A 443 16.87 -13.94 2.88
N ALA A 444 16.72 -13.06 1.88
CA ALA A 444 17.38 -11.77 1.86
C ALA A 444 16.97 -10.88 3.06
N ILE A 445 15.69 -10.87 3.41
CA ILE A 445 15.19 -10.17 4.61
C ILE A 445 15.85 -10.73 5.88
N LEU A 446 15.81 -12.05 6.07
CA LEU A 446 16.35 -12.70 7.27
C LEU A 446 17.86 -12.47 7.44
N VAL A 447 18.64 -12.57 6.36
CA VAL A 447 20.09 -12.35 6.40
C VAL A 447 20.42 -10.90 6.72
N ARG A 448 19.72 -9.94 6.11
CA ARG A 448 19.93 -8.52 6.36
C ARG A 448 19.58 -8.13 7.80
N GLU A 449 18.46 -8.61 8.31
CA GLU A 449 17.95 -8.17 9.62
C GLU A 449 18.52 -8.96 10.81
N LEU A 450 18.86 -10.23 10.63
CA LEU A 450 19.40 -11.05 11.71
C LEU A 450 20.93 -11.10 11.75
N LEU A 451 21.60 -11.00 10.59
CA LEU A 451 23.05 -11.10 10.48
C LEU A 451 23.73 -9.76 10.13
N GLY A 452 22.98 -8.74 9.68
CA GLY A 452 23.53 -7.45 9.25
C GLY A 452 24.44 -7.58 8.01
N LEU A 453 24.19 -8.54 7.12
CA LEU A 453 25.01 -8.78 5.93
C LEU A 453 24.38 -8.16 4.68
N ASP A 454 25.21 -7.68 3.76
CA ASP A 454 24.78 -7.23 2.45
C ASP A 454 24.34 -8.41 1.59
N VAL A 455 23.18 -8.29 0.94
CA VAL A 455 22.60 -9.30 0.05
C VAL A 455 22.23 -8.65 -1.26
N VAL A 456 22.44 -9.39 -2.35
CA VAL A 456 21.90 -9.06 -3.68
C VAL A 456 21.04 -10.21 -4.17
N LEU A 457 20.04 -9.91 -5.03
CA LEU A 457 19.30 -10.94 -5.73
C LEU A 457 20.00 -11.26 -7.05
N LEU A 458 19.96 -12.53 -7.44
CA LEU A 458 20.53 -13.08 -8.67
C LEU A 458 19.39 -13.52 -9.58
N HIS A 459 19.08 -12.70 -10.56
CA HIS A 459 18.07 -13.04 -11.55
C HIS A 459 18.70 -13.79 -12.73
N TYR A 460 18.46 -15.07 -12.80
CA TYR A 460 18.74 -15.93 -13.95
C TYR A 460 17.51 -16.07 -14.84
N PRO A 461 17.67 -16.50 -16.12
CA PRO A 461 16.53 -16.74 -16.99
C PRO A 461 15.65 -17.86 -16.46
N GLN A 462 14.74 -17.77 -15.63
CA GLN A 462 13.84 -18.78 -15.03
C GLN A 462 14.10 -19.07 -13.56
N HIS A 463 14.91 -18.25 -12.87
CA HIS A 463 15.19 -18.50 -11.47
C HIS A 463 15.64 -17.24 -10.77
N LEU A 464 15.19 -17.05 -9.55
CA LEU A 464 15.70 -16.03 -8.64
C LEU A 464 16.42 -16.72 -7.47
N ALA A 465 17.67 -16.34 -7.25
CA ALA A 465 18.50 -16.76 -6.13
C ALA A 465 19.06 -15.53 -5.40
N THR A 466 19.97 -15.75 -4.45
CA THR A 466 20.65 -14.67 -3.72
C THR A 466 22.16 -14.87 -3.73
N ALA A 467 22.89 -13.79 -3.41
CA ALA A 467 24.29 -13.89 -2.99
C ALA A 467 24.54 -12.94 -1.81
N VAL A 468 25.35 -13.42 -0.87
CA VAL A 468 25.62 -12.75 0.42
C VAL A 468 27.07 -12.31 0.49
N ASN A 469 27.32 -11.08 0.93
CA ASN A 469 28.64 -10.60 1.27
C ASN A 469 28.93 -10.84 2.75
N PHE A 470 29.95 -11.67 3.03
CA PHE A 470 30.35 -12.03 4.41
C PHE A 470 31.40 -11.08 5.01
N GLY A 471 31.65 -9.94 4.36
CA GLY A 471 32.67 -8.98 4.79
C GLY A 471 34.08 -9.57 4.67
N ASN A 472 34.80 -9.61 5.77
CA ASN A 472 36.19 -10.11 5.81
C ASN A 472 36.31 -11.63 6.02
N GLU A 473 35.18 -12.36 6.15
CA GLU A 473 35.24 -13.83 6.26
C GLU A 473 35.50 -14.45 4.88
N ASP A 474 36.52 -15.27 4.75
CA ASP A 474 36.79 -16.03 3.52
C ASP A 474 35.91 -17.25 3.44
N VAL A 475 34.72 -17.08 2.85
CA VAL A 475 33.75 -18.16 2.66
C VAL A 475 34.03 -18.86 1.33
N TYR A 476 34.25 -20.19 1.39
CA TYR A 476 34.42 -21.01 0.21
C TYR A 476 33.11 -21.21 -0.53
N GLY A 477 33.12 -21.10 -1.85
CA GLY A 477 31.97 -21.33 -2.72
C GLY A 477 32.00 -20.49 -3.99
N SER A 478 31.07 -20.75 -4.88
CA SER A 478 30.86 -19.96 -6.09
C SER A 478 30.43 -18.52 -5.74
N TYR A 479 30.94 -17.53 -6.43
CA TYR A 479 30.78 -16.13 -6.04
C TYR A 479 30.78 -15.16 -7.22
N PHE A 480 30.22 -13.98 -6.96
CA PHE A 480 30.34 -12.79 -7.82
C PHE A 480 31.23 -11.75 -7.17
N VAL A 481 31.87 -10.92 -8.00
CA VAL A 481 32.56 -9.70 -7.53
C VAL A 481 31.76 -8.48 -8.00
N ILE A 482 31.18 -7.75 -7.06
CA ILE A 482 30.32 -6.60 -7.32
C ILE A 482 30.90 -5.43 -6.55
N ASP A 483 31.24 -4.34 -7.24
CA ASP A 483 31.90 -3.16 -6.65
C ASP A 483 33.14 -3.53 -5.78
N GLY A 484 33.94 -4.49 -6.20
CA GLY A 484 35.12 -4.96 -5.51
C GLY A 484 34.85 -5.88 -4.31
N LYS A 485 33.60 -6.17 -3.94
CA LYS A 485 33.21 -7.05 -2.84
C LYS A 485 32.83 -8.46 -3.35
N LYS A 486 33.21 -9.49 -2.58
CA LYS A 486 32.85 -10.90 -2.86
C LYS A 486 31.45 -11.19 -2.34
N TYR A 487 30.54 -11.61 -3.22
CA TYR A 487 29.19 -12.07 -2.88
C TYR A 487 29.08 -13.56 -3.17
N VAL A 488 28.87 -14.37 -2.15
CA VAL A 488 28.84 -15.84 -2.23
C VAL A 488 27.42 -16.31 -2.52
N VAL A 489 27.27 -17.18 -3.53
CA VAL A 489 25.96 -17.73 -3.94
C VAL A 489 25.26 -18.39 -2.77
N SER A 490 23.98 -18.08 -2.62
CA SER A 490 23.15 -18.54 -1.51
C SER A 490 21.74 -18.77 -2.05
N ASP A 491 21.43 -20.02 -2.43
CA ASP A 491 20.17 -20.32 -3.13
C ASP A 491 19.16 -21.00 -2.20
N PRO A 492 18.11 -20.25 -1.77
CA PRO A 492 17.10 -20.80 -0.86
C PRO A 492 16.12 -21.78 -1.53
N THR A 493 16.26 -22.02 -2.84
CA THR A 493 15.44 -22.98 -3.59
C THR A 493 16.23 -24.23 -3.98
N TYR A 494 17.56 -24.20 -3.84
CA TYR A 494 18.40 -25.38 -4.03
C TYR A 494 18.41 -26.21 -2.74
N ILE A 495 17.42 -27.09 -2.58
CA ILE A 495 17.16 -27.83 -1.34
C ILE A 495 18.37 -28.66 -0.91
N GLY A 496 18.83 -28.47 0.32
CA GLY A 496 19.97 -29.18 0.91
C GLY A 496 21.35 -28.60 0.56
N ALA A 497 21.44 -27.67 -0.38
CA ALA A 497 22.67 -26.98 -0.71
C ALA A 497 23.05 -25.96 0.38
N PRO A 498 24.31 -25.99 0.90
CA PRO A 498 24.79 -24.95 1.80
C PRO A 498 25.17 -23.67 1.04
N ILE A 499 25.48 -22.62 1.79
CA ILE A 499 26.07 -21.38 1.26
C ILE A 499 27.31 -21.71 0.41
N GLY A 500 27.42 -21.10 -0.75
CA GLY A 500 28.51 -21.27 -1.72
C GLY A 500 28.23 -22.29 -2.83
N GLU A 501 27.16 -23.05 -2.73
CA GLU A 501 26.76 -23.98 -3.78
C GLU A 501 25.92 -23.29 -4.84
N CYS A 502 26.39 -23.35 -6.09
CA CYS A 502 25.64 -22.90 -7.27
C CYS A 502 25.05 -24.11 -7.99
N MET A 503 23.79 -24.03 -8.39
CA MET A 503 23.17 -25.07 -9.22
C MET A 503 24.00 -25.29 -10.51
N PRO A 504 24.24 -26.55 -10.92
CA PRO A 504 25.10 -26.84 -12.09
C PRO A 504 24.71 -26.10 -13.37
N GLN A 505 23.40 -25.95 -13.62
CA GLN A 505 22.89 -25.26 -14.82
C GLN A 505 23.15 -23.74 -14.81
N PHE A 506 23.44 -23.12 -13.66
CA PHE A 506 23.71 -21.69 -13.55
C PHE A 506 25.21 -21.36 -13.44
N GLN A 507 26.09 -22.34 -13.31
CA GLN A 507 27.54 -22.09 -13.23
C GLN A 507 28.11 -21.38 -14.48
N ASN A 508 27.50 -21.59 -15.64
CA ASN A 508 27.88 -20.96 -16.91
C ASN A 508 26.85 -19.92 -17.40
N SER A 509 25.86 -19.60 -16.59
CA SER A 509 24.82 -18.63 -16.92
C SER A 509 25.16 -17.26 -16.34
N SER A 510 24.96 -16.20 -17.11
CA SER A 510 25.09 -14.84 -16.59
C SER A 510 23.81 -14.42 -15.87
N ALA A 511 23.92 -14.04 -14.60
CA ALA A 511 22.83 -13.46 -13.83
C ALA A 511 22.70 -11.95 -14.07
N GLU A 512 21.50 -11.39 -13.87
CA GLU A 512 21.35 -9.97 -13.59
C GLU A 512 21.44 -9.78 -12.08
N ILE A 513 22.27 -8.86 -11.62
CA ILE A 513 22.42 -8.54 -10.19
C ILE A 513 21.42 -7.46 -9.82
N VAL A 514 20.52 -7.75 -8.89
CA VAL A 514 19.58 -6.76 -8.35
C VAL A 514 20.06 -6.32 -6.97
N LYS A 515 20.51 -5.07 -6.86
CA LYS A 515 20.89 -4.46 -5.59
C LYS A 515 19.66 -4.06 -4.80
N ILE A 516 19.68 -4.33 -3.51
CA ILE A 516 18.57 -4.02 -2.60
C ILE A 516 18.72 -2.62 -1.99
N ASN A 517 19.96 -2.12 -1.87
CA ASN A 517 20.29 -0.82 -1.25
C ASN A 517 20.43 0.27 -2.30
#